data_15cfd0f6fdabb1f74ee0773208d04d10
#
_entry.id   15cfd0f6fdabb1f74ee0773208d04d10
#
_cell.length_a   1.000
_cell.length_b   1.000
_cell.length_c   1.000
_cell.angle_alpha   90.00
_cell.angle_beta   90.00
_cell.angle_gamma   90.00
#
_symmetry.space_group_name_H-M   'P 1'
#
loop_
_entity.id
_entity.type
_entity.pdbx_description
1 polymer ?
#
loop_
_entity_poly.entity_id
_entity_poly.type
_entity_poly.pdbx_seq_one_letter_code
_entity_poly.pdbx_strand_id
1 'polypeptide(L)'
;MRAFFSSIVAISSLLAFTAEAATPAAIEAELKRRASKKTQEQPEEGATARFIVPDQQRARTTAETVYNTWRLSLIRGSEQAWRSTTSNSRQMKIRNLIVSQRGSFPRDFFRETQEAPKLENFAYVGALQGCNGYTMACTYLGKMQLGNDKAAENAFVLEFVFEGGRWKLDQTRFFNLTKLPDVRKRLRERDLTILQEQDGFQPYDRIPTTPPACNSPVLIGKVFVDCPGRCIEMAINGISLHEFDDERRADIISGGLKRGVNTISYKIIDRDGMERPGMAIGIFVAPETEGNTPVCVFDHILDQSDKAEGGTFSFTIQNEHIASMNPRFTGTRPQPYHAVPLKSKP
;
A
#
# COMPACT_ATOMS: atom_id res chain seq x y z
N MET A 1 25.39 18.21 -6.45
CA MET A 1 25.09 17.41 -5.24
C MET A 1 23.64 17.65 -4.70
N ARG A 2 22.72 18.12 -5.54
CA ARG A 2 21.30 18.36 -5.18
C ARG A 2 20.30 17.57 -6.04
N ALA A 3 20.75 16.72 -6.94
CA ALA A 3 19.95 16.04 -7.96
C ALA A 3 19.34 14.70 -7.56
N PHE A 4 19.73 14.13 -6.41
CA PHE A 4 19.24 12.83 -5.94
C PHE A 4 17.90 12.90 -5.18
N PHE A 5 17.44 14.09 -4.82
CA PHE A 5 16.33 14.26 -3.87
C PHE A 5 14.93 13.95 -4.41
N SER A 6 14.69 14.05 -5.70
CA SER A 6 13.33 13.88 -6.23
C SER A 6 12.86 12.42 -6.36
N SER A 7 13.78 11.47 -6.56
CA SER A 7 13.43 10.03 -6.56
C SER A 7 13.41 9.42 -5.17
N ILE A 8 14.13 10.02 -4.22
CA ILE A 8 14.31 9.57 -2.84
C ILE A 8 13.10 9.95 -1.97
N VAL A 9 12.39 11.03 -2.28
CA VAL A 9 11.15 11.42 -1.56
C VAL A 9 10.11 10.30 -1.60
N ALA A 10 10.06 9.50 -2.67
CA ALA A 10 9.16 8.35 -2.76
C ALA A 10 9.57 7.21 -1.81
N ILE A 11 10.88 7.02 -1.53
CA ILE A 11 11.35 6.01 -0.57
C ILE A 11 11.06 6.47 0.85
N SER A 12 11.29 7.74 1.16
CA SER A 12 11.05 8.29 2.50
C SER A 12 9.57 8.23 2.89
N SER A 13 8.66 8.52 1.97
CA SER A 13 7.22 8.42 2.23
C SER A 13 6.74 6.97 2.37
N LEU A 14 7.39 5.99 1.69
CA LEU A 14 7.00 4.58 1.79
C LEU A 14 7.65 3.86 2.99
N LEU A 15 8.80 4.32 3.46
CA LEU A 15 9.52 3.68 4.56
C LEU A 15 9.10 4.20 5.92
N ALA A 16 8.81 5.48 6.03
CA ALA A 16 8.25 6.05 7.24
C ALA A 16 6.80 5.60 7.41
N PHE A 17 6.08 5.56 6.32
CA PHE A 17 4.64 5.41 6.28
C PHE A 17 4.26 4.73 4.97
N THR A 18 4.11 3.42 4.96
CA THR A 18 2.94 2.87 4.32
C THR A 18 1.75 3.22 5.22
N ALA A 19 1.67 4.50 5.61
CA ALA A 19 0.40 5.11 5.79
C ALA A 19 -0.11 5.24 4.36
N GLU A 20 -0.81 4.27 3.84
CA GLU A 20 -1.98 4.58 3.08
C GLU A 20 -2.72 5.55 3.97
N ALA A 21 -2.44 6.83 3.81
CA ALA A 21 -3.34 7.86 4.23
C ALA A 21 -4.53 7.68 3.27
N ALA A 22 -5.38 6.70 3.60
CA ALA A 22 -6.69 6.60 2.98
C ALA A 22 -7.24 8.02 3.06
N THR A 23 -7.46 8.64 1.90
CA THR A 23 -7.94 10.02 1.90
C THR A 23 -9.20 10.06 2.75
N PRO A 24 -9.49 11.14 3.46
CA PRO A 24 -10.74 11.24 4.25
C PRO A 24 -11.98 10.86 3.44
N ALA A 25 -11.97 11.10 2.12
CA ALA A 25 -13.02 10.66 1.20
C ALA A 25 -13.05 9.13 1.02
N ALA A 26 -11.91 8.46 0.91
CA ALA A 26 -11.85 7.01 0.80
C ALA A 26 -12.29 6.31 2.11
N ILE A 27 -11.95 6.89 3.27
CA ILE A 27 -12.42 6.39 4.57
C ILE A 27 -13.92 6.62 4.72
N GLU A 28 -14.43 7.79 4.36
CA GLU A 28 -15.87 8.11 4.43
C GLU A 28 -16.69 7.27 3.43
N ALA A 29 -16.17 7.07 2.21
CA ALA A 29 -16.77 6.21 1.21
C ALA A 29 -16.80 4.75 1.69
N GLU A 30 -15.71 4.26 2.29
CA GLU A 30 -15.62 2.93 2.85
C GLU A 30 -16.58 2.74 4.04
N LEU A 31 -16.69 3.72 4.92
CA LEU A 31 -17.65 3.70 6.03
C LEU A 31 -19.10 3.69 5.54
N LYS A 32 -19.45 4.50 4.53
CA LYS A 32 -20.78 4.52 3.91
C LYS A 32 -21.09 3.21 3.18
N ARG A 33 -20.14 2.64 2.45
CA ARG A 33 -20.26 1.36 1.75
C ARG A 33 -20.62 0.21 2.69
N ARG A 34 -19.99 0.16 3.85
CA ARG A 34 -20.22 -0.92 4.84
C ARG A 34 -21.50 -0.76 5.61
N ALA A 35 -21.92 0.47 5.88
CA ALA A 35 -23.24 0.72 6.40
C ALA A 35 -24.33 0.21 5.43
N SER A 36 -24.13 0.37 4.12
CA SER A 36 -25.05 -0.13 3.08
C SER A 36 -25.02 -1.65 2.93
N LYS A 37 -23.84 -2.28 3.03
CA LYS A 37 -23.72 -3.76 3.00
C LYS A 37 -24.40 -4.42 4.21
N LYS A 38 -24.28 -3.82 5.39
CA LYS A 38 -24.94 -4.33 6.60
C LYS A 38 -26.49 -4.32 6.51
N THR A 39 -27.04 -3.48 5.64
CA THR A 39 -28.50 -3.41 5.41
C THR A 39 -28.99 -4.47 4.41
N GLN A 40 -28.12 -5.06 3.60
CA GLN A 40 -28.47 -6.07 2.58
C GLN A 40 -28.10 -7.51 2.94
N GLU A 41 -27.13 -7.72 3.82
CA GLU A 41 -26.80 -9.05 4.32
C GLU A 41 -27.62 -9.31 5.60
N GLN A 42 -28.71 -10.07 5.49
CA GLN A 42 -29.25 -10.76 6.63
C GLN A 42 -28.12 -11.61 7.24
N PRO A 43 -27.90 -11.60 8.56
CA PRO A 43 -26.87 -12.42 9.16
C PRO A 43 -27.18 -13.89 8.81
N GLU A 44 -26.32 -14.51 7.99
CA GLU A 44 -26.30 -15.96 7.89
C GLU A 44 -26.02 -16.49 9.30
N GLU A 45 -27.01 -17.18 9.89
CA GLU A 45 -26.83 -17.95 11.12
C GLU A 45 -25.68 -18.95 10.90
N GLY A 46 -24.47 -18.60 11.38
CA GLY A 46 -23.30 -19.45 11.25
C GLY A 46 -22.00 -18.73 10.85
N ALA A 47 -21.98 -17.41 10.66
CA ALA A 47 -20.73 -16.68 10.40
C ALA A 47 -19.78 -16.83 11.61
N THR A 48 -18.80 -17.71 11.48
CA THR A 48 -17.71 -17.88 12.46
C THR A 48 -17.03 -16.51 12.65
N ALA A 49 -16.93 -16.05 13.89
CA ALA A 49 -16.28 -14.77 14.19
C ALA A 49 -14.87 -14.77 13.57
N ARG A 50 -14.57 -13.77 12.74
CA ARG A 50 -13.26 -13.65 12.07
C ARG A 50 -12.14 -13.29 13.05
N PHE A 51 -12.50 -12.68 14.20
CA PHE A 51 -11.57 -12.12 15.16
C PHE A 51 -12.01 -12.45 16.58
N ILE A 52 -11.03 -12.52 17.46
CA ILE A 52 -11.21 -12.64 18.91
C ILE A 52 -10.62 -11.41 19.60
N VAL A 53 -11.14 -11.09 20.78
CA VAL A 53 -10.57 -10.10 21.68
C VAL A 53 -9.56 -10.80 22.58
N PRO A 54 -8.24 -10.62 22.38
CA PRO A 54 -7.23 -11.28 23.20
C PRO A 54 -7.15 -10.64 24.59
N ASP A 55 -6.32 -11.23 25.47
CA ASP A 55 -5.90 -10.55 26.69
C ASP A 55 -5.22 -9.21 26.32
N GLN A 56 -5.90 -8.12 26.65
CA GLN A 56 -5.51 -6.77 26.22
C GLN A 56 -4.17 -6.33 26.79
N GLN A 57 -3.86 -6.70 28.03
CA GLN A 57 -2.60 -6.33 28.66
C GLN A 57 -1.42 -7.08 28.05
N ARG A 58 -1.60 -8.36 27.77
CA ARG A 58 -0.59 -9.19 27.10
C ARG A 58 -0.36 -8.72 25.65
N ALA A 59 -1.44 -8.45 24.92
CA ALA A 59 -1.36 -7.93 23.56
C ALA A 59 -0.63 -6.58 23.53
N ARG A 60 -0.98 -5.65 24.41
CA ARG A 60 -0.32 -4.36 24.56
C ARG A 60 1.18 -4.51 24.85
N THR A 61 1.56 -5.29 25.87
CA THR A 61 2.96 -5.51 26.23
C THR A 61 3.77 -6.09 25.06
N THR A 62 3.19 -7.05 24.37
CA THR A 62 3.81 -7.67 23.17
C THR A 62 4.02 -6.62 22.07
N ALA A 63 2.97 -5.87 21.73
CA ALA A 63 3.01 -4.86 20.66
C ALA A 63 4.04 -3.76 20.98
N GLU A 64 4.04 -3.22 22.20
CA GLU A 64 4.97 -2.19 22.64
C GLU A 64 6.43 -2.67 22.63
N THR A 65 6.66 -3.91 23.07
CA THR A 65 8.01 -4.51 23.07
C THR A 65 8.54 -4.67 21.66
N VAL A 66 7.74 -5.27 20.75
CA VAL A 66 8.16 -5.50 19.36
C VAL A 66 8.35 -4.18 18.63
N TYR A 67 7.38 -3.26 18.74
CA TYR A 67 7.44 -1.97 18.07
C TYR A 67 8.62 -1.12 18.54
N ASN A 68 8.85 -1.01 19.85
CA ASN A 68 9.96 -0.22 20.38
C ASN A 68 11.31 -0.82 19.99
N THR A 69 11.46 -2.14 19.97
CA THR A 69 12.68 -2.80 19.49
C THR A 69 12.88 -2.54 18.00
N TRP A 70 11.82 -2.65 17.20
CA TRP A 70 11.83 -2.31 15.77
C TRP A 70 12.20 -0.84 15.55
N ARG A 71 11.56 0.09 16.27
CA ARG A 71 11.87 1.52 16.18
C ARG A 71 13.34 1.83 16.52
N LEU A 72 13.85 1.27 17.61
CA LEU A 72 15.24 1.43 18.01
C LEU A 72 16.21 0.82 16.99
N SER A 73 15.83 -0.27 16.32
CA SER A 73 16.67 -0.86 15.26
C SER A 73 16.85 0.08 14.07
N LEU A 74 15.81 0.84 13.70
CA LEU A 74 15.91 1.87 12.65
C LEU A 74 16.85 2.99 13.05
N ILE A 75 16.70 3.53 14.26
CA ILE A 75 17.54 4.63 14.78
C ILE A 75 19.02 4.22 14.85
N ARG A 76 19.30 2.97 15.22
CA ARG A 76 20.66 2.45 15.39
C ARG A 76 21.24 1.83 14.10
N GLY A 77 20.49 1.74 13.03
CA GLY A 77 20.89 1.05 11.81
C GLY A 77 21.16 -0.45 12.02
N SER A 78 20.50 -1.09 13.01
CA SER A 78 20.73 -2.50 13.35
C SER A 78 19.90 -3.43 12.48
N GLU A 79 20.48 -3.93 11.39
CA GLU A 79 19.82 -4.87 10.48
C GLU A 79 19.35 -6.14 11.22
N GLN A 80 20.14 -6.70 12.10
CA GLN A 80 19.79 -7.92 12.84
C GLN A 80 18.56 -7.71 13.72
N ALA A 81 18.49 -6.62 14.49
CA ALA A 81 17.36 -6.30 15.33
C ALA A 81 16.12 -5.99 14.49
N TRP A 82 16.29 -5.26 13.38
CA TRP A 82 15.20 -4.97 12.44
C TRP A 82 14.62 -6.27 11.83
N ARG A 83 15.48 -7.17 11.33
CA ARG A 83 15.04 -8.46 10.78
C ARG A 83 14.33 -9.35 11.80
N SER A 84 14.75 -9.30 13.05
CA SER A 84 14.14 -10.11 14.12
C SER A 84 12.74 -9.62 14.53
N THR A 85 12.44 -8.33 14.31
CA THR A 85 11.18 -7.69 14.69
C THR A 85 10.26 -7.34 13.52
N THR A 86 10.72 -7.54 12.28
CA THR A 86 9.95 -7.24 11.05
C THR A 86 9.53 -8.55 10.38
N SER A 87 8.30 -8.64 9.88
CA SER A 87 7.80 -9.82 9.16
C SER A 87 8.60 -10.10 7.89
N ASN A 88 8.62 -11.34 7.44
CA ASN A 88 9.30 -11.73 6.22
C ASN A 88 8.68 -11.04 4.99
N SER A 89 7.36 -10.91 4.97
CA SER A 89 6.63 -10.20 3.92
C SER A 89 7.08 -8.74 3.83
N ARG A 90 7.06 -8.00 4.94
CA ARG A 90 7.49 -6.60 4.98
C ARG A 90 8.97 -6.42 4.60
N GLN A 91 9.85 -7.29 5.12
CA GLN A 91 11.28 -7.27 4.76
C GLN A 91 11.47 -7.38 3.26
N MET A 92 10.77 -8.31 2.62
CA MET A 92 10.88 -8.55 1.19
C MET A 92 10.26 -7.43 0.36
N LYS A 93 9.12 -6.90 0.76
CA LYS A 93 8.49 -5.73 0.12
C LYS A 93 9.43 -4.53 0.12
N ILE A 94 10.01 -4.20 1.27
CA ILE A 94 10.96 -3.07 1.41
C ILE A 94 12.22 -3.32 0.55
N ARG A 95 12.81 -4.52 0.63
CA ARG A 95 13.96 -4.88 -0.21
C ARG A 95 13.63 -4.70 -1.69
N ASN A 96 12.52 -5.27 -2.14
CA ASN A 96 12.13 -5.22 -3.55
C ASN A 96 11.91 -3.78 -4.02
N LEU A 97 11.27 -2.94 -3.20
CA LEU A 97 11.08 -1.53 -3.50
C LEU A 97 12.41 -0.80 -3.73
N ILE A 98 13.38 -0.97 -2.82
CA ILE A 98 14.69 -0.31 -2.91
C ILE A 98 15.47 -0.82 -4.12
N VAL A 99 15.54 -2.14 -4.29
CA VAL A 99 16.25 -2.77 -5.41
C VAL A 99 15.62 -2.39 -6.75
N SER A 100 14.30 -2.26 -6.83
CA SER A 100 13.59 -1.86 -8.06
C SER A 100 13.85 -0.41 -8.47
N GLN A 101 14.31 0.41 -7.55
CA GLN A 101 14.81 1.76 -7.80
C GLN A 101 16.34 1.82 -7.93
N ARG A 102 16.99 0.66 -8.08
CA ARG A 102 18.45 0.46 -8.15
C ARG A 102 19.19 0.88 -6.89
N GLY A 103 18.47 1.00 -5.77
CA GLY A 103 19.07 1.22 -4.46
C GLY A 103 19.77 -0.03 -3.93
N SER A 104 20.62 0.18 -2.96
CA SER A 104 21.38 -0.86 -2.27
C SER A 104 20.73 -1.20 -0.93
N PHE A 105 20.04 -2.33 -0.85
CA PHE A 105 19.49 -2.84 0.42
C PHE A 105 20.53 -3.70 1.15
N PRO A 106 20.72 -3.59 2.47
CA PRO A 106 19.94 -2.77 3.41
C PRO A 106 20.47 -1.34 3.62
N ARG A 107 21.60 -0.97 3.03
CA ARG A 107 22.30 0.29 3.28
C ARG A 107 21.39 1.52 3.09
N ASP A 108 20.70 1.60 1.94
CA ASP A 108 19.90 2.77 1.60
C ASP A 108 18.62 2.83 2.45
N PHE A 109 18.11 1.67 2.88
CA PHE A 109 17.00 1.60 3.83
C PHE A 109 17.33 2.34 5.13
N PHE A 110 18.42 1.97 5.81
CA PHE A 110 18.76 2.58 7.11
C PHE A 110 19.23 4.02 6.99
N ARG A 111 19.81 4.42 5.86
CA ARG A 111 20.22 5.81 5.62
C ARG A 111 19.04 6.76 5.47
N GLU A 112 17.95 6.30 4.89
CA GLU A 112 16.82 7.14 4.47
C GLU A 112 15.58 6.97 5.33
N THR A 113 15.59 6.00 6.25
CA THR A 113 14.45 5.78 7.13
C THR A 113 14.28 6.94 8.10
N GLN A 114 13.06 7.50 8.13
CA GLN A 114 12.69 8.52 9.10
C GLN A 114 12.42 7.90 10.48
N GLU A 115 12.52 8.71 11.51
CA GLU A 115 12.21 8.28 12.87
C GLU A 115 10.72 7.95 13.01
N ALA A 116 10.44 6.71 13.38
CA ALA A 116 9.08 6.27 13.67
C ALA A 116 8.58 6.87 15.00
N PRO A 117 7.28 7.16 15.15
CA PRO A 117 6.75 7.81 16.33
C PRO A 117 6.93 6.97 17.60
N LYS A 118 7.07 7.64 18.73
CA LYS A 118 7.13 6.98 20.05
C LYS A 118 5.72 6.62 20.50
N LEU A 119 5.50 5.37 20.91
CA LEU A 119 4.19 4.93 21.41
C LEU A 119 3.75 5.61 22.71
N GLU A 120 4.69 6.13 23.50
CA GLU A 120 4.38 6.91 24.72
C GLU A 120 3.54 8.16 24.45
N ASN A 121 3.53 8.65 23.19
CA ASN A 121 2.72 9.78 22.76
C ASN A 121 1.27 9.37 22.37
N PHE A 122 0.93 8.10 22.48
CA PHE A 122 -0.36 7.54 22.07
C PHE A 122 -0.99 6.76 23.22
N ALA A 123 -2.31 6.91 23.36
CA ALA A 123 -3.09 6.09 24.29
C ALA A 123 -3.43 4.75 23.62
N TYR A 124 -3.16 3.65 24.30
CA TYR A 124 -3.61 2.33 23.84
C TYR A 124 -5.13 2.25 23.91
N VAL A 125 -5.76 1.86 22.80
CA VAL A 125 -7.21 1.66 22.67
C VAL A 125 -7.56 0.20 22.90
N GLY A 126 -6.96 -0.70 22.12
CA GLY A 126 -7.24 -2.12 22.21
C GLY A 126 -6.55 -2.93 21.11
N ALA A 127 -6.73 -4.25 21.16
CA ALA A 127 -6.23 -5.19 20.18
C ALA A 127 -7.32 -6.17 19.73
N LEU A 128 -7.23 -6.59 18.48
CA LEU A 128 -7.91 -7.75 17.92
C LEU A 128 -6.88 -8.77 17.45
N GLN A 129 -7.22 -10.06 17.57
CA GLN A 129 -6.41 -11.16 17.06
C GLN A 129 -7.25 -11.95 16.04
N GLY A 130 -6.65 -12.34 14.93
CA GLY A 130 -7.29 -13.22 13.97
C GLY A 130 -7.58 -14.59 14.58
N CYS A 131 -8.68 -15.22 14.20
CA CYS A 131 -9.05 -16.55 14.71
C CYS A 131 -8.01 -17.63 14.35
N ASN A 132 -7.16 -17.38 13.37
CA ASN A 132 -6.01 -18.22 13.04
C ASN A 132 -4.91 -18.23 14.12
N GLY A 133 -4.94 -17.30 15.07
CA GLY A 133 -3.95 -17.14 16.14
C GLY A 133 -2.61 -16.53 15.71
N TYR A 134 -2.41 -16.24 14.42
CA TYR A 134 -1.14 -15.80 13.85
C TYR A 134 -1.09 -14.32 13.42
N THR A 135 -2.20 -13.61 13.52
CA THR A 135 -2.30 -12.19 13.15
C THR A 135 -2.88 -11.39 14.31
N MET A 136 -2.43 -10.16 14.50
CA MET A 136 -2.90 -9.27 15.55
C MET A 136 -2.82 -7.82 15.08
N ALA A 137 -3.83 -7.01 15.38
CA ALA A 137 -3.81 -5.58 15.18
C ALA A 137 -3.98 -4.88 16.54
N CYS A 138 -3.11 -3.92 16.83
CA CYS A 138 -3.15 -3.10 18.04
C CYS A 138 -3.38 -1.64 17.66
N THR A 139 -4.42 -1.03 18.21
CA THR A 139 -4.84 0.34 17.92
C THR A 139 -4.44 1.27 19.05
N TYR A 140 -3.85 2.39 18.66
CA TYR A 140 -3.45 3.49 19.52
C TYR A 140 -4.09 4.80 19.02
N LEU A 141 -4.32 5.75 19.93
CA LEU A 141 -4.92 7.05 19.62
C LEU A 141 -4.00 8.16 20.10
N GLY A 142 -3.70 9.13 19.24
CA GLY A 142 -2.85 10.27 19.62
C GLY A 142 -2.83 11.37 18.58
N LYS A 143 -2.29 12.52 18.97
CA LYS A 143 -2.08 13.64 18.06
C LYS A 143 -0.75 13.47 17.32
N MET A 144 -0.82 13.61 16.02
CA MET A 144 0.35 13.52 15.15
C MET A 144 0.20 14.43 13.93
N GLN A 145 1.30 14.99 13.49
CA GLN A 145 1.41 15.69 12.21
C GLN A 145 1.85 14.68 11.14
N LEU A 146 1.06 14.52 10.08
CA LEU A 146 1.39 13.69 8.93
C LEU A 146 1.74 14.58 7.75
N GLY A 147 2.97 14.48 7.29
CA GLY A 147 3.45 15.33 6.18
C GLY A 147 3.37 16.82 6.52
N ASN A 148 2.78 17.59 5.61
CA ASN A 148 2.63 19.05 5.74
C ASN A 148 1.32 19.47 6.42
N ASP A 149 0.47 18.54 6.82
CA ASP A 149 -0.80 18.82 7.45
C ASP A 149 -0.63 19.32 8.88
N LYS A 150 -1.65 20.01 9.41
CA LYS A 150 -1.67 20.38 10.84
C LYS A 150 -1.77 19.11 11.69
N ALA A 151 -1.14 19.16 12.87
CA ALA A 151 -1.25 18.07 13.84
C ALA A 151 -2.72 17.77 14.16
N ALA A 152 -3.14 16.54 13.88
CA ALA A 152 -4.50 16.05 14.09
C ALA A 152 -4.50 14.81 14.98
N GLU A 153 -5.65 14.46 15.52
CA GLU A 153 -5.82 13.21 16.22
C GLU A 153 -5.95 12.08 15.21
N ASN A 154 -5.09 11.08 15.36
CA ASN A 154 -4.99 9.94 14.48
C ASN A 154 -5.16 8.65 15.27
N ALA A 155 -5.78 7.64 14.65
CA ALA A 155 -5.62 6.27 15.07
C ALA A 155 -4.35 5.70 14.43
N PHE A 156 -3.50 5.13 15.24
CA PHE A 156 -2.28 4.45 14.83
C PHE A 156 -2.45 2.95 15.04
N VAL A 157 -2.50 2.19 13.97
CA VAL A 157 -2.70 0.74 13.97
C VAL A 157 -1.40 0.05 13.65
N LEU A 158 -1.00 -0.87 14.54
CA LEU A 158 0.16 -1.72 14.39
C LEU A 158 -0.32 -3.14 14.09
N GLU A 159 0.07 -3.67 12.94
CA GLU A 159 -0.24 -5.03 12.53
C GLU A 159 0.95 -5.95 12.73
N PHE A 160 0.68 -7.07 13.37
CA PHE A 160 1.67 -8.08 13.71
C PHE A 160 1.31 -9.43 13.12
N VAL A 161 2.34 -10.20 12.79
CA VAL A 161 2.23 -11.61 12.42
C VAL A 161 3.12 -12.46 13.32
N PHE A 162 2.67 -13.67 13.62
CA PHE A 162 3.44 -14.64 14.40
C PHE A 162 4.23 -15.56 13.45
N GLU A 163 5.51 -15.34 13.37
CA GLU A 163 6.43 -16.06 12.49
C GLU A 163 7.68 -16.51 13.22
N GLY A 164 8.10 -17.76 13.00
CA GLY A 164 9.31 -18.29 13.62
C GLY A 164 9.28 -18.27 15.16
N GLY A 165 8.11 -18.52 15.74
CA GLY A 165 7.92 -18.60 17.19
C GLY A 165 7.82 -17.23 17.91
N ARG A 166 7.66 -16.13 17.17
CA ARG A 166 7.58 -14.77 17.75
C ARG A 166 6.68 -13.85 16.96
N TRP A 167 6.14 -12.83 17.63
CA TRP A 167 5.44 -11.75 17.00
C TRP A 167 6.41 -10.81 16.29
N LYS A 168 6.07 -10.38 15.08
CA LYS A 168 6.82 -9.45 14.25
C LYS A 168 5.90 -8.38 13.67
N LEU A 169 6.38 -7.16 13.58
CA LEU A 169 5.66 -6.05 12.96
C LEU A 169 5.60 -6.24 11.44
N ASP A 170 4.39 -6.26 10.90
CA ASP A 170 4.17 -6.36 9.45
C ASP A 170 3.83 -5.02 8.83
N GLN A 171 2.86 -4.29 9.42
CA GLN A 171 2.43 -3.00 8.88
C GLN A 171 2.16 -1.98 9.97
N THR A 172 2.21 -0.72 9.59
CA THR A 172 1.79 0.42 10.41
C THR A 172 0.84 1.27 9.60
N ARG A 173 -0.33 1.60 10.13
CA ARG A 173 -1.32 2.44 9.45
C ARG A 173 -1.71 3.63 10.32
N PHE A 174 -2.01 4.76 9.68
CA PHE A 174 -2.52 5.96 10.35
C PHE A 174 -3.83 6.36 9.73
N PHE A 175 -4.83 6.63 10.56
CA PHE A 175 -6.12 7.11 10.14
C PHE A 175 -6.37 8.49 10.75
N ASN A 176 -6.46 9.52 9.91
CA ASN A 176 -6.80 10.86 10.34
C ASN A 176 -8.29 10.90 10.74
N LEU A 177 -8.55 11.16 12.02
CA LEU A 177 -9.90 11.14 12.58
C LEU A 177 -10.62 12.50 12.55
N THR A 178 -10.05 13.50 11.90
CA THR A 178 -10.62 14.86 11.88
C THR A 178 -12.03 14.88 11.31
N LYS A 179 -12.28 14.11 10.26
CA LYS A 179 -13.59 14.00 9.59
C LYS A 179 -14.45 12.82 10.08
N LEU A 180 -14.02 12.12 11.12
CA LEU A 180 -14.66 10.91 11.65
C LEU A 180 -14.99 11.09 13.15
N PRO A 181 -15.86 12.04 13.54
CA PRO A 181 -16.09 12.39 14.94
C PRO A 181 -16.64 11.21 15.77
N ASP A 182 -17.51 10.39 15.20
CA ASP A 182 -18.12 9.26 15.90
C ASP A 182 -17.10 8.14 16.16
N VAL A 183 -16.28 7.78 15.14
CA VAL A 183 -15.17 6.84 15.30
C VAL A 183 -14.21 7.34 16.36
N ARG A 184 -13.82 8.62 16.29
CA ARG A 184 -12.94 9.26 17.26
C ARG A 184 -13.49 9.19 18.68
N LYS A 185 -14.78 9.47 18.89
CA LYS A 185 -15.45 9.37 20.19
C LYS A 185 -15.36 7.95 20.74
N ARG A 186 -15.79 6.96 19.96
CA ARG A 186 -15.77 5.54 20.36
C ARG A 186 -14.36 5.03 20.68
N LEU A 187 -13.32 5.43 19.90
CA LEU A 187 -11.93 5.09 20.21
C LEU A 187 -11.45 5.71 21.53
N ARG A 188 -11.86 6.95 21.84
CA ARG A 188 -11.54 7.59 23.14
C ARG A 188 -12.20 6.87 24.31
N GLU A 189 -13.40 6.36 24.13
CA GLU A 189 -14.14 5.57 25.10
C GLU A 189 -13.64 4.12 25.20
N ARG A 190 -12.65 3.74 24.38
CA ARG A 190 -12.10 2.38 24.28
C ARG A 190 -13.17 1.34 23.93
N ASP A 191 -14.12 1.73 23.10
CA ASP A 191 -15.14 0.83 22.57
C ASP A 191 -14.48 -0.15 21.58
N LEU A 192 -14.23 -1.39 22.03
CA LEU A 192 -13.59 -2.40 21.20
C LEU A 192 -14.46 -2.87 20.03
N THR A 193 -15.78 -2.60 20.07
CA THR A 193 -16.67 -2.99 18.97
C THR A 193 -16.36 -2.21 17.71
N ILE A 194 -15.90 -0.95 17.83
CA ILE A 194 -15.47 -0.15 16.68
C ILE A 194 -14.32 -0.82 15.92
N LEU A 195 -13.41 -1.50 16.63
CA LEU A 195 -12.28 -2.19 16.01
C LEU A 195 -12.75 -3.39 15.16
N GLN A 196 -13.85 -4.03 15.57
CA GLN A 196 -14.45 -5.15 14.83
C GLN A 196 -15.30 -4.68 13.65
N GLU A 197 -15.92 -3.51 13.76
CA GLU A 197 -16.80 -2.94 12.73
C GLU A 197 -16.04 -2.30 11.57
N GLN A 198 -14.79 -1.88 11.79
CA GLN A 198 -14.01 -1.13 10.82
C GLN A 198 -12.79 -1.95 10.37
N ASP A 199 -12.74 -2.36 9.11
CA ASP A 199 -11.65 -3.19 8.56
C ASP A 199 -10.28 -2.53 8.74
N GLY A 200 -10.21 -1.21 8.77
CA GLY A 200 -8.98 -0.47 9.06
C GLY A 200 -8.33 -0.82 10.39
N PHE A 201 -9.06 -1.36 11.34
CA PHE A 201 -8.56 -1.75 12.67
C PHE A 201 -8.44 -3.27 12.84
N GLN A 202 -8.88 -4.04 11.87
CA GLN A 202 -8.88 -5.49 11.93
C GLN A 202 -7.50 -6.06 11.55
N PRO A 203 -7.06 -7.17 12.16
CA PRO A 203 -5.89 -7.90 11.71
C PRO A 203 -6.16 -8.61 10.38
N TYR A 204 -5.13 -9.01 9.68
CA TYR A 204 -5.28 -9.83 8.48
C TYR A 204 -5.98 -11.17 8.79
N ASP A 205 -6.82 -11.63 7.88
CA ASP A 205 -7.45 -12.97 7.96
C ASP A 205 -6.42 -14.09 7.86
N ARG A 206 -5.28 -13.83 7.23
CA ARG A 206 -4.16 -14.76 7.01
C ARG A 206 -2.82 -14.06 7.06
N ILE A 207 -1.77 -14.81 7.34
CA ILE A 207 -0.40 -14.28 7.25
C ILE A 207 -0.13 -13.79 5.83
N PRO A 208 0.35 -12.54 5.64
CA PRO A 208 0.67 -12.01 4.32
C PRO A 208 1.72 -12.85 3.61
N THR A 209 1.47 -13.17 2.35
CA THR A 209 2.43 -13.93 1.54
C THR A 209 3.70 -13.11 1.31
N THR A 210 4.85 -13.74 1.52
CA THR A 210 6.15 -13.13 1.22
C THR A 210 6.34 -13.09 -0.30
N PRO A 211 6.47 -11.91 -0.92
CA PRO A 211 6.70 -11.84 -2.36
C PRO A 211 8.07 -12.42 -2.73
N PRO A 212 8.24 -12.91 -3.96
CA PRO A 212 9.54 -13.36 -4.43
C PRO A 212 10.55 -12.20 -4.47
N ALA A 213 11.82 -12.52 -4.24
CA ALA A 213 12.90 -11.52 -4.35
C ALA A 213 13.09 -11.10 -5.82
N CYS A 214 13.09 -9.82 -6.10
CA CYS A 214 13.42 -9.29 -7.41
C CYS A 214 14.90 -8.90 -7.53
N ASN A 215 15.39 -8.81 -8.76
CA ASN A 215 16.69 -8.26 -9.07
C ASN A 215 16.61 -6.76 -9.40
N SER A 216 17.75 -6.09 -9.41
CA SER A 216 17.84 -4.71 -9.90
C SER A 216 17.40 -4.65 -11.38
N PRO A 217 16.46 -3.75 -11.72
CA PRO A 217 15.87 -3.72 -13.04
C PRO A 217 16.78 -3.13 -14.10
N VAL A 218 16.57 -3.52 -15.36
CA VAL A 218 17.16 -2.84 -16.52
C VAL A 218 16.54 -1.46 -16.70
N LEU A 219 15.24 -1.33 -16.46
CA LEU A 219 14.49 -0.07 -16.55
C LEU A 219 13.62 0.08 -15.29
N ILE A 220 13.72 1.23 -14.63
CA ILE A 220 12.81 1.56 -13.53
C ILE A 220 11.42 1.74 -14.10
N GLY A 221 10.44 1.01 -13.55
CA GLY A 221 9.05 1.09 -13.97
C GLY A 221 8.18 1.67 -12.87
N LYS A 222 7.17 2.46 -13.28
CA LYS A 222 6.08 2.92 -12.41
C LYS A 222 4.75 2.57 -13.05
N VAL A 223 3.82 2.15 -12.22
CA VAL A 223 2.40 2.04 -12.61
C VAL A 223 1.66 3.18 -11.94
N PHE A 224 0.84 3.87 -12.72
CA PHE A 224 -0.10 4.88 -12.27
C PHE A 224 -1.51 4.35 -12.46
N VAL A 225 -2.34 4.51 -11.45
CA VAL A 225 -3.76 4.15 -11.52
C VAL A 225 -4.59 5.30 -10.96
N ASP A 226 -5.68 5.59 -11.66
CA ASP A 226 -6.77 6.47 -11.22
C ASP A 226 -8.06 5.66 -11.39
N CYS A 227 -8.65 5.17 -10.29
CA CYS A 227 -9.74 4.18 -10.33
C CYS A 227 -10.90 4.52 -9.38
N PRO A 228 -11.50 5.71 -9.49
CA PRO A 228 -12.60 6.09 -8.60
C PRO A 228 -13.78 5.11 -8.73
N GLY A 229 -14.31 4.67 -7.59
CA GLY A 229 -15.40 3.71 -7.50
C GLY A 229 -15.08 2.28 -7.92
N ARG A 230 -13.79 1.94 -8.10
CA ARG A 230 -13.33 0.63 -8.56
C ARG A 230 -12.17 0.11 -7.73
N CYS A 231 -12.03 -1.21 -7.66
CA CYS A 231 -10.82 -1.88 -7.19
C CYS A 231 -10.11 -2.51 -8.39
N ILE A 232 -8.78 -2.36 -8.45
CA ILE A 232 -7.94 -2.94 -9.49
C ILE A 232 -6.88 -3.82 -8.85
N GLU A 233 -6.94 -5.11 -9.14
CA GLU A 233 -5.89 -6.06 -8.81
C GLU A 233 -5.03 -6.29 -10.06
N MET A 234 -3.71 -6.16 -9.96
CA MET A 234 -2.84 -6.35 -11.11
C MET A 234 -1.53 -7.05 -10.80
N ALA A 235 -0.98 -7.70 -11.82
CA ALA A 235 0.35 -8.29 -11.81
C ALA A 235 1.14 -7.85 -13.04
N ILE A 236 2.37 -7.36 -12.83
CA ILE A 236 3.27 -6.95 -13.91
C ILE A 236 4.46 -7.90 -13.93
N ASN A 237 4.73 -8.48 -15.08
CA ASN A 237 5.78 -9.51 -15.30
C ASN A 237 5.68 -10.71 -14.33
N GLY A 238 4.50 -10.96 -13.73
CA GLY A 238 4.26 -12.03 -12.78
C GLY A 238 4.94 -11.84 -11.40
N ILE A 239 5.60 -10.71 -11.16
CA ILE A 239 6.38 -10.46 -9.94
C ILE A 239 5.81 -9.28 -9.15
N SER A 240 5.46 -8.19 -9.83
CA SER A 240 4.96 -6.98 -9.19
C SER A 240 3.45 -7.06 -9.05
N LEU A 241 2.99 -7.28 -7.82
CA LEU A 241 1.57 -7.36 -7.49
C LEU A 241 1.13 -6.03 -6.89
N HIS A 242 0.01 -5.51 -7.37
CA HIS A 242 -0.56 -4.24 -6.92
C HIS A 242 -2.07 -4.37 -6.72
N GLU A 243 -2.57 -3.62 -5.76
CA GLU A 243 -3.99 -3.45 -5.51
C GLU A 243 -4.26 -1.95 -5.32
N PHE A 244 -5.24 -1.44 -6.04
CA PHE A 244 -5.69 -0.04 -5.97
C PHE A 244 -7.19 -0.06 -5.70
N ASP A 245 -7.63 0.67 -4.68
CA ASP A 245 -9.03 0.65 -4.25
C ASP A 245 -9.57 2.08 -4.09
N ASP A 246 -10.38 2.52 -5.06
CA ASP A 246 -11.00 3.85 -5.07
C ASP A 246 -9.98 4.99 -4.87
N GLU A 247 -8.87 4.91 -5.58
CA GLU A 247 -7.74 5.81 -5.35
C GLU A 247 -7.06 6.27 -6.64
N ARG A 248 -6.26 7.32 -6.48
CA ARG A 248 -5.31 7.80 -7.49
C ARG A 248 -3.90 7.71 -6.94
N ARG A 249 -3.13 6.76 -7.43
CA ARG A 249 -1.78 6.48 -6.92
C ARG A 249 -0.82 6.01 -8.01
N ALA A 250 0.47 6.20 -7.75
CA ALA A 250 1.54 5.63 -8.55
C ALA A 250 2.45 4.76 -7.69
N ASP A 251 2.72 3.54 -8.13
CA ASP A 251 3.58 2.58 -7.44
C ASP A 251 4.82 2.24 -8.27
N ILE A 252 5.90 1.86 -7.59
CA ILE A 252 7.09 1.29 -8.21
C ILE A 252 6.80 -0.16 -8.60
N ILE A 253 7.13 -0.51 -9.83
CA ILE A 253 7.03 -1.89 -10.31
C ILE A 253 8.19 -2.70 -9.73
N SER A 254 7.89 -3.68 -8.89
CA SER A 254 8.90 -4.59 -8.32
C SER A 254 9.61 -5.38 -9.41
N GLY A 255 10.97 -5.29 -9.45
CA GLY A 255 11.77 -5.85 -10.52
C GLY A 255 11.79 -5.01 -11.81
N GLY A 256 11.04 -3.89 -11.84
CA GLY A 256 10.99 -2.94 -12.94
C GLY A 256 10.49 -3.52 -14.27
N LEU A 257 10.97 -2.94 -15.35
CA LEU A 257 10.58 -3.30 -16.72
C LEU A 257 11.79 -3.84 -17.50
N LYS A 258 11.49 -4.71 -18.48
CA LYS A 258 12.50 -5.29 -19.38
C LYS A 258 12.53 -4.51 -20.69
N ARG A 259 13.68 -4.45 -21.37
CA ARG A 259 13.71 -4.11 -22.78
C ARG A 259 13.01 -5.24 -23.55
N GLY A 260 12.22 -4.88 -24.56
CA GLY A 260 11.39 -5.85 -25.29
C GLY A 260 10.06 -6.11 -24.58
N VAL A 261 9.61 -7.34 -24.57
CA VAL A 261 8.26 -7.74 -24.15
C VAL A 261 8.12 -7.73 -22.62
N ASN A 262 7.08 -7.03 -22.15
CA ASN A 262 6.55 -7.06 -20.80
C ASN A 262 5.09 -7.51 -20.81
N THR A 263 4.62 -8.04 -19.70
CA THR A 263 3.24 -8.49 -19.54
C THR A 263 2.57 -7.75 -18.37
N ILE A 264 1.30 -7.45 -18.54
CA ILE A 264 0.42 -6.97 -17.48
C ILE A 264 -0.85 -7.82 -17.50
N SER A 265 -1.27 -8.28 -16.35
CA SER A 265 -2.61 -8.82 -16.13
C SER A 265 -3.29 -8.00 -15.04
N TYR A 266 -4.55 -7.64 -15.24
CA TYR A 266 -5.32 -6.93 -14.24
C TYR A 266 -6.79 -7.34 -14.29
N LYS A 267 -7.45 -7.23 -13.13
CA LYS A 267 -8.88 -7.42 -12.94
C LYS A 267 -9.44 -6.13 -12.38
N ILE A 268 -10.55 -5.69 -12.91
CA ILE A 268 -11.28 -4.52 -12.45
C ILE A 268 -12.55 -5.01 -11.76
N ILE A 269 -12.82 -4.50 -10.57
CA ILE A 269 -13.98 -4.84 -9.76
C ILE A 269 -14.71 -3.54 -9.48
N ASP A 270 -15.92 -3.40 -10.03
CA ASP A 270 -16.77 -2.25 -9.75
C ASP A 270 -17.25 -2.29 -8.29
N ARG A 271 -17.25 -1.13 -7.64
CA ARG A 271 -17.79 -0.97 -6.28
C ARG A 271 -19.27 -0.64 -6.33
N ASP A 272 -20.08 -1.43 -5.64
CA ASP A 272 -21.52 -1.21 -5.56
C ASP A 272 -21.86 0.11 -4.85
N GLY A 273 -22.82 0.83 -5.42
CA GLY A 273 -23.33 2.09 -4.84
C GLY A 273 -22.38 3.28 -4.96
N MET A 274 -21.25 3.16 -5.66
CA MET A 274 -20.33 4.26 -5.90
C MET A 274 -20.47 4.81 -7.33
N GLU A 275 -20.27 6.12 -7.47
CA GLU A 275 -20.09 6.73 -8.78
C GLU A 275 -18.81 6.22 -9.42
N ARG A 276 -18.87 5.92 -10.70
CA ARG A 276 -17.78 5.36 -11.49
C ARG A 276 -17.46 6.29 -12.66
N PRO A 277 -16.83 7.43 -12.40
CA PRO A 277 -16.30 8.25 -13.50
C PRO A 277 -15.26 7.47 -14.29
N GLY A 278 -14.71 8.03 -15.32
CA GLY A 278 -13.66 7.38 -16.11
C GLY A 278 -12.49 6.92 -15.22
N MET A 279 -11.77 5.91 -15.67
CA MET A 279 -10.56 5.42 -15.00
C MET A 279 -9.37 5.36 -15.95
N ALA A 280 -8.16 5.35 -15.42
CA ALA A 280 -6.94 5.22 -16.18
C ALA A 280 -5.92 4.31 -15.49
N ILE A 281 -5.28 3.45 -16.27
CA ILE A 281 -4.07 2.71 -15.88
C ILE A 281 -2.97 3.14 -16.85
N GLY A 282 -1.80 3.54 -16.34
CA GLY A 282 -0.63 3.86 -17.15
C GLY A 282 0.63 3.18 -16.63
N ILE A 283 1.43 2.58 -17.51
CA ILE A 283 2.76 2.08 -17.17
C ILE A 283 3.79 3.00 -17.79
N PHE A 284 4.72 3.44 -16.98
CA PHE A 284 5.76 4.39 -17.35
C PHE A 284 7.15 3.80 -17.14
N VAL A 285 8.03 4.02 -18.09
CA VAL A 285 9.47 3.92 -17.86
C VAL A 285 9.90 5.21 -17.18
N ALA A 286 10.48 5.07 -15.99
CA ALA A 286 10.96 6.20 -15.22
C ALA A 286 12.44 6.45 -15.55
N PRO A 287 12.84 7.71 -15.76
CA PRO A 287 14.23 8.07 -15.98
C PRO A 287 15.04 7.93 -14.68
N GLU A 288 16.33 7.60 -14.85
CA GLU A 288 17.29 7.57 -13.75
C GLU A 288 17.93 8.95 -13.52
N THR A 289 17.93 9.77 -14.55
CA THR A 289 18.59 11.07 -14.56
C THR A 289 17.58 12.17 -14.37
N GLU A 290 17.91 13.13 -13.50
CA GLU A 290 17.12 14.33 -13.32
C GLU A 290 16.98 15.10 -14.62
N GLY A 291 15.81 15.69 -14.84
CA GLY A 291 15.49 16.46 -16.06
C GLY A 291 14.94 15.60 -17.21
N ASN A 292 15.05 14.29 -17.14
CA ASN A 292 14.39 13.41 -18.10
C ASN A 292 12.90 13.22 -17.75
N THR A 293 12.08 12.99 -18.77
CA THR A 293 10.62 12.82 -18.60
C THR A 293 10.24 11.35 -18.63
N PRO A 294 9.39 10.85 -17.69
CA PRO A 294 8.82 9.53 -17.78
C PRO A 294 8.06 9.33 -19.09
N VAL A 295 8.18 8.13 -19.69
CA VAL A 295 7.50 7.79 -20.94
C VAL A 295 6.46 6.73 -20.67
N CYS A 296 5.21 7.00 -21.04
CA CYS A 296 4.13 6.02 -21.03
C CYS A 296 4.38 4.96 -22.09
N VAL A 297 4.37 3.69 -21.71
CA VAL A 297 4.60 2.55 -22.61
C VAL A 297 3.38 1.64 -22.75
N PHE A 298 2.43 1.77 -21.85
CA PHE A 298 1.14 1.08 -21.84
C PHE A 298 0.11 1.98 -21.19
N ASP A 299 -1.10 2.02 -21.75
CA ASP A 299 -2.25 2.63 -21.12
C ASP A 299 -3.53 1.81 -21.33
N HIS A 300 -4.47 2.03 -20.43
CA HIS A 300 -5.84 1.57 -20.53
C HIS A 300 -6.72 2.65 -19.92
N ILE A 301 -7.59 3.22 -20.74
CA ILE A 301 -8.50 4.28 -20.35
C ILE A 301 -9.92 3.78 -20.59
N LEU A 302 -10.76 3.91 -19.58
CA LEU A 302 -12.19 3.62 -19.65
C LEU A 302 -13.00 4.88 -19.37
N ASP A 303 -14.01 5.10 -20.16
CA ASP A 303 -15.02 6.12 -19.90
C ASP A 303 -16.07 5.61 -18.89
N GLN A 304 -16.92 6.51 -18.41
CA GLN A 304 -17.97 6.20 -17.44
C GLN A 304 -18.94 5.10 -17.93
N SER A 305 -19.22 5.06 -19.22
CA SER A 305 -20.15 4.11 -19.83
C SER A 305 -19.54 2.73 -20.11
N ASP A 306 -18.22 2.61 -20.05
CA ASP A 306 -17.54 1.37 -20.37
C ASP A 306 -17.65 0.36 -19.23
N LYS A 307 -17.97 -0.88 -19.59
CA LYS A 307 -17.92 -1.99 -18.65
C LYS A 307 -16.47 -2.29 -18.32
N ALA A 308 -16.18 -2.35 -17.03
CA ALA A 308 -14.86 -2.65 -16.54
C ALA A 308 -14.60 -4.16 -16.58
N GLU A 309 -13.81 -4.60 -17.54
CA GLU A 309 -13.26 -5.94 -17.57
C GLU A 309 -11.73 -5.86 -17.56
N GLY A 310 -11.12 -6.77 -16.85
CA GLY A 310 -9.68 -6.92 -16.86
C GLY A 310 -9.21 -7.76 -18.04
N GLY A 311 -7.92 -8.03 -18.07
CA GLY A 311 -7.32 -8.86 -19.11
C GLY A 311 -5.83 -9.08 -18.90
N THR A 312 -5.23 -9.86 -19.81
CA THR A 312 -3.79 -10.02 -19.90
C THR A 312 -3.29 -9.45 -21.22
N PHE A 313 -2.33 -8.56 -21.14
CA PHE A 313 -1.78 -7.85 -22.29
C PHE A 313 -0.26 -7.96 -22.31
N SER A 314 0.31 -7.86 -23.50
CA SER A 314 1.76 -7.74 -23.69
C SER A 314 2.06 -6.42 -24.38
N PHE A 315 3.07 -5.72 -23.90
CA PHE A 315 3.56 -4.50 -24.50
C PHE A 315 5.07 -4.54 -24.65
N THR A 316 5.61 -3.85 -25.64
CA THR A 316 7.03 -3.89 -25.98
C THR A 316 7.69 -2.55 -25.74
N ILE A 317 8.77 -2.55 -24.95
CA ILE A 317 9.60 -1.36 -24.78
C ILE A 317 10.71 -1.39 -25.82
N GLN A 318 10.67 -0.42 -26.72
CA GLN A 318 11.63 -0.21 -27.81
C GLN A 318 12.69 0.82 -27.41
N ASN A 319 13.77 0.89 -28.19
CA ASN A 319 14.86 1.86 -27.94
C ASN A 319 14.37 3.32 -28.06
N GLU A 320 13.38 3.57 -28.90
CA GLU A 320 12.75 4.88 -29.13
C GLU A 320 12.05 5.39 -27.87
N HIS A 321 11.40 4.51 -27.07
CA HIS A 321 10.82 4.86 -25.77
C HIS A 321 11.93 5.36 -24.83
N ILE A 322 13.08 4.67 -24.80
CA ILE A 322 14.21 5.04 -23.95
C ILE A 322 14.84 6.35 -24.39
N ALA A 323 15.05 6.52 -25.70
CA ALA A 323 15.59 7.75 -26.26
C ALA A 323 14.69 8.95 -25.99
N SER A 324 13.36 8.77 -26.07
CA SER A 324 12.38 9.85 -25.87
C SER A 324 12.27 10.35 -24.42
N MET A 325 12.88 9.67 -23.45
CA MET A 325 13.03 10.20 -22.09
C MET A 325 13.95 11.43 -22.04
N ASN A 326 14.90 11.55 -22.98
CA ASN A 326 15.80 12.68 -23.03
C ASN A 326 15.03 13.95 -23.42
N PRO A 327 15.12 15.06 -22.66
CA PRO A 327 14.43 16.31 -22.98
C PRO A 327 14.89 16.95 -24.31
N ARG A 328 16.07 16.58 -24.82
CA ARG A 328 16.59 17.00 -26.13
C ARG A 328 16.16 16.10 -27.29
N PHE A 329 15.30 15.13 -27.03
CA PHE A 329 14.79 14.25 -28.09
C PHE A 329 13.95 15.04 -29.10
N THR A 330 14.36 15.00 -30.36
CA THR A 330 13.69 15.73 -31.46
C THR A 330 12.80 14.87 -32.33
N GLY A 331 12.78 13.54 -32.09
CA GLY A 331 11.93 12.60 -32.82
C GLY A 331 10.47 12.60 -32.35
N THR A 332 9.63 11.88 -33.07
CA THR A 332 8.25 11.63 -32.64
C THR A 332 8.27 10.67 -31.45
N ARG A 333 7.63 11.04 -30.34
CA ARG A 333 7.51 10.17 -29.17
C ARG A 333 6.69 8.94 -29.54
N PRO A 334 7.18 7.71 -29.24
CA PRO A 334 6.42 6.50 -29.47
C PRO A 334 5.09 6.54 -28.71
N GLN A 335 4.04 6.05 -29.36
CA GLN A 335 2.75 5.91 -28.70
C GLN A 335 2.78 4.73 -27.72
N PRO A 336 2.09 4.81 -26.58
CA PRO A 336 1.93 3.68 -25.69
C PRO A 336 1.12 2.57 -26.35
N TYR A 337 1.27 1.36 -25.88
CA TYR A 337 0.35 0.28 -26.20
C TYR A 337 -1.00 0.55 -25.52
N HIS A 338 -2.06 0.68 -26.31
CA HIS A 338 -3.42 0.88 -25.81
C HIS A 338 -4.10 -0.47 -25.57
N ALA A 339 -4.52 -0.74 -24.33
CA ALA A 339 -5.35 -1.89 -24.05
C ALA A 339 -6.77 -1.61 -24.58
N VAL A 340 -7.19 -2.39 -25.56
CA VAL A 340 -8.56 -2.31 -26.07
C VAL A 340 -9.44 -3.21 -25.22
N PRO A 341 -10.57 -2.70 -24.64
CA PRO A 341 -11.53 -3.54 -23.96
C PRO A 341 -11.97 -4.68 -24.84
N LEU A 342 -11.95 -5.90 -24.32
CA LEU A 342 -12.55 -7.04 -25.04
C LEU A 342 -14.03 -6.71 -25.23
N LYS A 343 -14.42 -6.42 -26.46
CA LYS A 343 -15.85 -6.25 -26.80
C LYS A 343 -16.54 -7.56 -26.42
N SER A 344 -17.46 -7.50 -25.45
CA SER A 344 -18.34 -8.62 -25.15
C SER A 344 -18.96 -9.06 -26.45
N LYS A 345 -18.75 -10.31 -26.87
CA LYS A 345 -19.50 -10.87 -28.01
C LYS A 345 -20.99 -10.73 -27.67
N PRO A 346 -21.82 -10.28 -28.64
CA PRO A 346 -23.25 -10.16 -28.45
C PRO A 346 -23.91 -11.49 -28.12
#